data_c44643fa4f0fa32b3bd77f3aae42f26e
#
_entry.id   c44643fa4f0fa32b3bd77f3aae42f26e
#
_cell.length_a   1.000
_cell.length_b   1.000
_cell.length_c   1.000
_cell.angle_alpha   90.00
_cell.angle_beta   90.00
_cell.angle_gamma   90.00
#
_symmetry.space_group_name_H-M   'P 1'
#
loop_
_entity.id
_entity.type
_entity.pdbx_description
1 polymer ?
#
loop_
_entity_poly.entity_id
_entity_poly.type
_entity_poly.pdbx_seq_one_letter_code
_entity_poly.pdbx_strand_id
1 'polypeptide(L)'
;MTSKRTQNTRVRLFCCKNARKVIGLLLEVWTMRMIPKKETLTIEFKSDIDCLDEKELVSEIVGMTNTEGGVLYLGVEDNGDITGVHKKHKDPNGAMALIANKTVPSLSVRAEIIEEEGIEVLQIQIPMSKTIIATSDGKIQRRRLKPDGSPENVPMYPYEIPGRLSGLSQLDYSAQILLGATMDDLDENERDRLRNIIKYRKGDKTLLELTDEELDKALQLVKEEAGVLYPTVTGMLLLGKEDRIAELLPTAKAVFQVLEGTKVRKNEQTSKPLLATFEMFEEYMKAWNPEKEMEYGLFRVPIPEFSDAAYREGLVNAFCHRDYTVIQAVRVAIEDEGLTISSPGGFIEGVNLKNLLTVEPHGRNPVLADALKRIGLAEKTGRGIDRIFEGSIVFGRPLPDYSETTSTYVKLFIQRAEPDLAFTKMISNEENRLGRSLPINSLLILSALQSQRRLTIAEIAEVTNIGEIRAKAVVEKLVEAGLVDASGNNKARFYILSSKVYKEQELKQLEKQMAMQQQQAVFNAITAEHRDAIMTL
;
A
#
# COMPACT_ATOMS: atom_id res chain seq x y z
N MET A 1 35.20 -29.79 72.88
CA MET A 1 35.48 -28.59 72.18
C MET A 1 34.64 -28.55 70.91
N THR A 2 33.73 -27.61 70.85
CA THR A 2 32.86 -27.13 69.74
C THR A 2 31.99 -28.12 68.98
N SER A 3 30.79 -28.18 69.44
CA SER A 3 29.57 -28.75 68.84
C SER A 3 29.11 -27.95 67.65
N LYS A 4 28.76 -28.58 66.53
CA LYS A 4 27.97 -28.01 65.43
C LYS A 4 26.54 -28.54 65.51
N ARG A 5 25.61 -27.64 65.80
CA ARG A 5 24.16 -27.89 65.69
C ARG A 5 23.75 -27.79 64.23
N THR A 6 23.19 -28.83 63.70
CA THR A 6 22.46 -28.92 62.43
C THR A 6 21.00 -28.44 62.66
N GLN A 7 20.58 -27.36 61.98
CA GLN A 7 19.19 -26.94 61.89
C GLN A 7 18.53 -27.61 60.67
N ASN A 8 17.57 -28.47 60.96
CA ASN A 8 16.65 -29.05 59.98
C ASN A 8 15.55 -28.02 59.62
N THR A 9 15.56 -27.50 58.41
CA THR A 9 14.47 -26.67 57.88
C THR A 9 13.54 -27.55 57.06
N ARG A 10 12.39 -27.89 57.61
CA ARG A 10 11.29 -28.54 56.89
C ARG A 10 10.70 -27.53 55.91
N VAL A 11 10.89 -27.76 54.60
CA VAL A 11 10.15 -27.10 53.53
C VAL A 11 8.77 -27.73 53.43
N ARG A 12 7.72 -26.97 53.78
CA ARG A 12 6.32 -27.35 53.52
C ARG A 12 6.03 -27.18 52.04
N LEU A 13 5.76 -28.28 51.33
CA LEU A 13 5.20 -28.24 49.99
C LEU A 13 3.75 -27.69 50.07
N PHE A 14 3.54 -26.46 49.64
CA PHE A 14 2.24 -25.96 49.27
C PHE A 14 1.85 -26.55 47.92
N CYS A 15 0.93 -27.50 47.92
CA CYS A 15 0.38 -28.11 46.71
C CYS A 15 -0.56 -27.09 46.05
N CYS A 16 -0.03 -26.35 45.06
CA CYS A 16 -0.78 -25.34 44.32
C CYS A 16 -1.66 -26.03 43.26
N LYS A 17 -2.99 -25.90 43.40
CA LYS A 17 -3.97 -26.37 42.39
C LYS A 17 -3.74 -25.80 40.97
N ASN A 18 -2.86 -24.81 40.82
CA ASN A 18 -2.49 -24.23 39.55
C ASN A 18 -1.38 -24.99 38.76
N ALA A 19 -0.65 -25.92 39.39
CA ALA A 19 0.39 -26.69 38.71
C ALA A 19 -0.18 -27.62 37.61
N ARG A 20 -1.39 -28.17 37.82
CA ARG A 20 -2.07 -28.98 36.80
C ARG A 20 -2.57 -28.18 35.61
N LYS A 21 -2.92 -26.89 35.80
CA LYS A 21 -3.33 -26.00 34.71
C LYS A 21 -2.16 -25.50 33.90
N VAL A 22 -1.02 -25.26 34.54
CA VAL A 22 0.23 -24.85 33.85
C VAL A 22 0.85 -26.04 33.08
N ILE A 23 0.80 -27.25 33.64
CA ILE A 23 1.24 -28.47 32.95
C ILE A 23 0.29 -28.79 31.77
N GLY A 24 -1.02 -28.57 31.91
CA GLY A 24 -2.00 -28.71 30.84
C GLY A 24 -1.75 -27.71 29.71
N LEU A 25 -1.50 -26.42 30.04
CA LEU A 25 -1.11 -25.38 29.04
C LEU A 25 0.25 -25.64 28.40
N LEU A 26 1.24 -26.18 29.11
CA LEU A 26 2.52 -26.59 28.56
C LEU A 26 2.40 -27.84 27.66
N LEU A 27 1.47 -28.75 27.95
CA LEU A 27 1.16 -29.89 27.09
C LEU A 27 0.36 -29.45 25.84
N GLU A 28 -0.53 -28.45 25.94
CA GLU A 28 -1.22 -27.87 24.78
C GLU A 28 -0.26 -27.08 23.85
N VAL A 29 0.79 -26.47 24.38
CA VAL A 29 1.84 -25.80 23.57
C VAL A 29 2.72 -26.84 22.83
N TRP A 30 2.79 -28.10 23.30
CA TRP A 30 3.52 -29.20 22.63
C TRP A 30 2.70 -29.93 21.55
N THR A 31 1.44 -29.53 21.33
CA THR A 31 0.58 -30.11 20.29
C THR A 31 0.12 -29.08 19.25
N MET A 32 0.83 -27.95 19.08
CA MET A 32 0.59 -27.09 17.92
C MET A 32 1.18 -27.78 16.69
N ARG A 33 0.30 -28.25 15.82
CA ARG A 33 0.64 -28.80 14.51
C ARG A 33 1.49 -27.78 13.75
N MET A 34 2.69 -28.15 13.31
CA MET A 34 3.59 -27.28 12.54
C MET A 34 3.17 -27.17 11.08
N ILE A 35 2.61 -28.25 10.53
CA ILE A 35 2.11 -28.28 9.14
C ILE A 35 0.71 -27.66 9.09
N PRO A 36 0.49 -26.65 8.22
CA PRO A 36 -0.83 -26.05 8.02
C PRO A 36 -1.91 -27.10 7.66
N LYS A 37 -3.18 -26.75 7.88
CA LYS A 37 -4.29 -27.68 7.62
C LYS A 37 -4.83 -27.63 6.19
N LYS A 38 -4.45 -26.61 5.41
CA LYS A 38 -4.97 -26.38 4.07
C LYS A 38 -3.89 -25.79 3.17
N GLU A 39 -3.97 -26.14 1.92
CA GLU A 39 -3.19 -25.50 0.86
C GLU A 39 -3.59 -24.03 0.67
N THR A 40 -2.62 -23.24 0.23
CA THR A 40 -2.79 -21.84 -0.13
C THR A 40 -1.91 -21.54 -1.35
N LEU A 41 -1.89 -20.30 -1.80
CA LEU A 41 -1.00 -19.90 -2.89
C LEU A 41 0.49 -20.20 -2.58
N THR A 42 0.86 -20.16 -1.28
CA THR A 42 2.23 -20.35 -0.80
C THR A 42 2.45 -21.67 -0.02
N ILE A 43 1.43 -22.51 0.09
CA ILE A 43 1.51 -23.82 0.76
C ILE A 43 1.00 -24.88 -0.19
N GLU A 44 1.79 -25.93 -0.39
CA GLU A 44 1.45 -27.07 -1.24
C GLU A 44 1.63 -28.38 -0.49
N PHE A 45 0.71 -29.30 -0.67
CA PHE A 45 0.79 -30.67 -0.18
C PHE A 45 0.94 -31.64 -1.35
N LYS A 46 1.77 -32.65 -1.17
CA LYS A 46 1.89 -33.75 -2.14
C LYS A 46 1.98 -35.07 -1.43
N SER A 47 1.11 -35.99 -1.83
CA SER A 47 1.23 -37.39 -1.44
C SER A 47 2.54 -37.98 -1.94
N ASP A 48 3.18 -38.79 -1.12
CA ASP A 48 4.40 -39.51 -1.49
C ASP A 48 4.31 -41.01 -1.22
N ILE A 49 3.09 -41.52 -1.01
CA ILE A 49 2.83 -42.96 -0.74
C ILE A 49 3.41 -43.82 -1.86
N ASP A 50 3.12 -43.45 -3.11
CA ASP A 50 3.54 -44.17 -4.31
C ASP A 50 4.83 -43.63 -4.93
N CYS A 51 5.62 -42.83 -4.19
CA CYS A 51 6.82 -42.16 -4.68
C CYS A 51 6.52 -41.15 -5.80
N LEU A 52 6.20 -39.91 -5.44
CA LEU A 52 5.87 -38.84 -6.37
C LEU A 52 6.87 -38.75 -7.53
N ASP A 53 6.37 -38.60 -8.75
CA ASP A 53 7.25 -38.44 -9.92
C ASP A 53 8.07 -37.17 -9.85
N GLU A 54 9.37 -37.28 -10.16
CA GLU A 54 10.32 -36.15 -10.11
C GLU A 54 9.87 -34.98 -11.01
N LYS A 55 9.23 -35.26 -12.16
CA LYS A 55 8.76 -34.21 -13.07
C LYS A 55 7.57 -33.45 -12.47
N GLU A 56 6.69 -34.16 -11.77
CA GLU A 56 5.56 -33.54 -11.07
C GLU A 56 6.08 -32.67 -9.93
N LEU A 57 6.97 -33.18 -9.08
CA LEU A 57 7.59 -32.41 -7.99
C LEU A 57 8.24 -31.12 -8.51
N VAL A 58 9.08 -31.22 -9.55
CA VAL A 58 9.77 -30.06 -10.14
C VAL A 58 8.77 -29.09 -10.78
N SER A 59 7.71 -29.60 -11.39
CA SER A 59 6.64 -28.81 -12.00
C SER A 59 5.93 -27.93 -10.95
N GLU A 60 5.56 -28.50 -9.80
CA GLU A 60 4.93 -27.75 -8.70
C GLU A 60 5.88 -26.67 -8.15
N ILE A 61 7.15 -27.02 -7.95
CA ILE A 61 8.16 -26.08 -7.47
C ILE A 61 8.35 -24.91 -8.45
N VAL A 62 8.38 -25.19 -9.77
CA VAL A 62 8.43 -24.14 -10.81
C VAL A 62 7.22 -23.24 -10.76
N GLY A 63 6.02 -23.79 -10.57
CA GLY A 63 4.81 -23.01 -10.41
C GLY A 63 4.83 -22.09 -9.18
N MET A 64 5.29 -22.60 -8.04
CA MET A 64 5.42 -21.84 -6.81
C MET A 64 6.46 -20.73 -6.93
N THR A 65 7.68 -21.04 -7.40
CA THR A 65 8.77 -20.06 -7.50
C THR A 65 8.48 -18.93 -8.49
N ASN A 66 7.73 -19.22 -9.56
CA ASN A 66 7.27 -18.20 -10.52
C ASN A 66 6.07 -17.38 -10.03
N THR A 67 5.50 -17.70 -8.87
CA THR A 67 4.39 -16.94 -8.27
C THR A 67 4.85 -16.19 -7.03
N GLU A 68 4.69 -16.74 -5.84
CA GLU A 68 5.03 -16.10 -4.57
C GLU A 68 6.07 -16.91 -3.77
N GLY A 69 6.53 -18.04 -4.30
CA GLY A 69 7.30 -19.01 -3.52
C GLY A 69 6.43 -19.71 -2.48
N GLY A 70 7.06 -20.15 -1.38
CA GLY A 70 6.34 -20.76 -0.27
C GLY A 70 6.97 -22.05 0.23
N VAL A 71 6.13 -22.97 0.72
CA VAL A 71 6.57 -24.25 1.30
C VAL A 71 5.77 -25.40 0.68
N LEU A 72 6.48 -26.42 0.20
CA LEU A 72 5.90 -27.68 -0.24
C LEU A 72 6.18 -28.75 0.82
N TYR A 73 5.14 -29.46 1.22
CA TYR A 73 5.22 -30.60 2.14
C TYR A 73 4.98 -31.88 1.37
N LEU A 74 6.01 -32.72 1.23
CA LEU A 74 5.96 -34.02 0.58
C LEU A 74 5.72 -35.11 1.61
N GLY A 75 4.65 -35.88 1.45
CA GLY A 75 4.13 -36.86 2.42
C GLY A 75 2.93 -36.33 3.20
N VAL A 76 2.23 -35.34 2.62
CA VAL A 76 0.95 -34.79 3.13
C VAL A 76 -0.07 -34.86 2.01
N GLU A 77 -1.28 -35.32 2.33
CA GLU A 77 -2.40 -35.41 1.38
C GLU A 77 -3.12 -34.07 1.23
N ASP A 78 -3.86 -33.85 0.14
CA ASP A 78 -4.61 -32.62 -0.14
C ASP A 78 -5.60 -32.22 0.98
N ASN A 79 -6.12 -33.21 1.73
CA ASN A 79 -7.00 -32.98 2.90
C ASN A 79 -6.23 -32.59 4.17
N GLY A 80 -4.87 -32.61 4.09
CA GLY A 80 -3.97 -32.30 5.18
C GLY A 80 -3.61 -33.50 6.09
N ASP A 81 -3.99 -34.73 5.73
CA ASP A 81 -3.56 -35.93 6.43
C ASP A 81 -2.07 -36.21 6.18
N ILE A 82 -1.34 -36.61 7.22
CA ILE A 82 0.10 -36.87 7.12
C ILE A 82 0.31 -38.35 6.87
N THR A 83 0.82 -38.69 5.69
CA THR A 83 1.07 -40.07 5.25
C THR A 83 2.55 -40.43 5.24
N GLY A 84 3.43 -39.43 5.28
CA GLY A 84 4.87 -39.58 5.35
C GLY A 84 5.59 -39.63 4.01
N VAL A 85 6.86 -39.25 4.05
CA VAL A 85 7.72 -39.19 2.87
C VAL A 85 8.22 -40.59 2.48
N HIS A 86 8.22 -40.90 1.17
CA HIS A 86 8.72 -42.16 0.64
C HIS A 86 10.24 -42.28 0.83
N LYS A 87 10.76 -43.53 0.97
CA LYS A 87 12.16 -43.82 1.25
C LYS A 87 13.17 -43.17 0.28
N LYS A 88 12.77 -43.00 -0.99
CA LYS A 88 13.61 -42.37 -2.03
C LYS A 88 13.77 -40.85 -1.83
N HIS A 89 12.80 -40.20 -1.17
CA HIS A 89 12.79 -38.75 -0.95
C HIS A 89 13.25 -38.36 0.48
N LYS A 90 13.71 -39.32 1.28
CA LYS A 90 14.21 -39.05 2.65
C LYS A 90 15.57 -38.34 2.70
N ASP A 91 16.22 -38.10 1.57
CA ASP A 91 17.46 -37.33 1.48
C ASP A 91 17.17 -35.88 1.04
N PRO A 92 17.17 -34.90 1.95
CA PRO A 92 16.96 -33.51 1.60
C PRO A 92 18.01 -32.95 0.62
N ASN A 93 19.29 -33.43 0.73
CA ASN A 93 20.34 -32.99 -0.18
C ASN A 93 20.12 -33.50 -1.60
N GLY A 94 19.67 -34.75 -1.74
CA GLY A 94 19.30 -35.32 -3.02
C GLY A 94 18.13 -34.58 -3.65
N ALA A 95 17.10 -34.20 -2.87
CA ALA A 95 15.98 -33.39 -3.34
C ALA A 95 16.41 -31.99 -3.81
N MET A 96 17.27 -31.31 -3.02
CA MET A 96 17.80 -29.99 -3.42
C MET A 96 18.63 -30.09 -4.71
N ALA A 97 19.49 -31.11 -4.85
CA ALA A 97 20.28 -31.33 -6.04
C ALA A 97 19.42 -31.65 -7.27
N LEU A 98 18.36 -32.46 -7.12
CA LEU A 98 17.41 -32.77 -8.16
C LEU A 98 16.75 -31.48 -8.68
N ILE A 99 16.22 -30.65 -7.79
CA ILE A 99 15.55 -29.40 -8.13
C ILE A 99 16.49 -28.45 -8.87
N ALA A 100 17.72 -28.27 -8.35
CA ALA A 100 18.71 -27.43 -8.98
C ALA A 100 19.11 -27.88 -10.39
N ASN A 101 19.18 -29.21 -10.64
CA ASN A 101 19.53 -29.78 -11.93
C ASN A 101 18.36 -29.84 -12.91
N LYS A 102 17.13 -29.86 -12.43
CA LYS A 102 15.91 -29.97 -13.28
C LYS A 102 15.21 -28.63 -13.51
N THR A 103 15.81 -27.53 -13.08
CA THR A 103 15.28 -26.16 -13.31
C THR A 103 16.26 -25.31 -14.12
N VAL A 104 15.73 -24.41 -14.94
CA VAL A 104 16.48 -23.49 -15.81
C VAL A 104 15.88 -22.07 -15.70
N PRO A 105 16.63 -21.06 -15.23
CA PRO A 105 17.91 -21.17 -14.48
C PRO A 105 17.82 -22.08 -13.25
N SER A 106 18.97 -22.58 -12.81
CA SER A 106 19.05 -23.45 -11.64
C SER A 106 18.48 -22.80 -10.39
N LEU A 107 17.50 -23.44 -9.75
CA LEU A 107 16.83 -22.94 -8.55
C LEU A 107 17.41 -23.57 -7.29
N SER A 108 17.87 -22.73 -6.36
CA SER A 108 18.29 -23.18 -5.04
C SER A 108 17.12 -23.11 -4.06
N VAL A 109 16.79 -24.24 -3.45
CA VAL A 109 15.78 -24.36 -2.40
C VAL A 109 16.43 -24.81 -1.09
N ARG A 110 15.69 -24.74 0.03
CA ARG A 110 16.06 -25.38 1.29
C ARG A 110 15.11 -26.52 1.55
N ALA A 111 15.65 -27.68 1.93
CA ALA A 111 14.84 -28.85 2.25
C ALA A 111 15.31 -29.46 3.56
N GLU A 112 14.36 -29.94 4.37
CA GLU A 112 14.63 -30.60 5.64
C GLU A 112 13.53 -31.64 5.94
N ILE A 113 13.91 -32.69 6.66
CA ILE A 113 12.92 -33.64 7.20
C ILE A 113 12.40 -33.06 8.52
N ILE A 114 11.10 -32.90 8.59
CA ILE A 114 10.39 -32.56 9.83
C ILE A 114 9.59 -33.76 10.30
N GLU A 115 9.40 -33.89 11.61
CA GLU A 115 8.58 -34.93 12.23
C GLU A 115 7.31 -34.30 12.79
N GLU A 116 6.17 -34.74 12.30
CA GLU A 116 4.85 -34.30 12.77
C GLU A 116 4.01 -35.55 13.11
N GLU A 117 3.46 -35.62 14.29
CA GLU A 117 2.69 -36.77 14.79
C GLU A 117 3.46 -38.13 14.75
N GLY A 118 4.82 -38.07 14.82
CA GLY A 118 5.67 -39.25 14.72
C GLY A 118 5.93 -39.75 13.29
N ILE A 119 5.54 -38.96 12.28
CA ILE A 119 5.69 -39.27 10.84
C ILE A 119 6.65 -38.26 10.21
N GLU A 120 7.60 -38.76 9.44
CA GLU A 120 8.58 -37.92 8.72
C GLU A 120 7.97 -37.35 7.44
N VAL A 121 8.11 -36.04 7.24
CA VAL A 121 7.66 -35.26 6.07
C VAL A 121 8.84 -34.46 5.53
N LEU A 122 9.01 -34.42 4.22
CA LEU A 122 10.00 -33.55 3.59
C LEU A 122 9.40 -32.17 3.35
N GLN A 123 9.92 -31.17 4.08
CA GLN A 123 9.57 -29.77 3.90
C GLN A 123 10.56 -29.12 2.93
N ILE A 124 10.05 -28.50 1.85
CA ILE A 124 10.86 -27.78 0.86
C ILE A 124 10.46 -26.31 0.89
N GLN A 125 11.36 -25.44 1.30
CA GLN A 125 11.20 -23.98 1.28
C GLN A 125 11.62 -23.45 -0.08
N ILE A 126 10.66 -22.89 -0.82
CA ILE A 126 10.80 -22.45 -2.21
C ILE A 126 10.81 -20.93 -2.23
N PRO A 127 11.93 -20.28 -2.61
CA PRO A 127 11.97 -18.83 -2.74
C PRO A 127 11.13 -18.36 -3.95
N MET A 128 10.55 -17.18 -3.87
CA MET A 128 10.05 -16.48 -5.06
C MET A 128 11.26 -16.14 -5.96
N SER A 129 11.21 -16.53 -7.23
CA SER A 129 12.30 -16.26 -8.15
C SER A 129 12.30 -14.83 -8.65
N LYS A 130 13.50 -14.26 -8.78
CA LYS A 130 13.73 -12.94 -9.41
C LYS A 130 13.74 -13.00 -10.94
N THR A 131 13.60 -14.17 -11.53
CA THR A 131 13.51 -14.38 -12.98
C THR A 131 12.51 -15.48 -13.25
N ILE A 132 12.14 -15.67 -14.52
CA ILE A 132 11.28 -16.80 -14.90
C ILE A 132 12.09 -18.09 -14.87
N ILE A 133 11.60 -19.07 -14.12
CA ILE A 133 12.17 -20.41 -14.04
C ILE A 133 11.33 -21.35 -14.89
N ALA A 134 12.01 -22.21 -15.66
CA ALA A 134 11.42 -23.32 -16.39
C ALA A 134 11.92 -24.65 -15.84
N THR A 135 11.17 -25.72 -16.07
CA THR A 135 11.70 -27.08 -15.93
C THR A 135 12.75 -27.35 -17.01
N SER A 136 13.63 -28.32 -16.81
CA SER A 136 14.67 -28.68 -17.79
C SER A 136 14.13 -29.15 -19.15
N ASP A 137 12.85 -29.53 -19.24
CA ASP A 137 12.13 -29.84 -20.47
C ASP A 137 11.37 -28.63 -21.05
N GLY A 138 11.58 -27.42 -20.51
CA GLY A 138 11.12 -26.16 -21.06
C GLY A 138 9.70 -25.73 -20.63
N LYS A 139 9.08 -26.39 -19.65
CA LYS A 139 7.77 -25.99 -19.15
C LYS A 139 7.91 -24.81 -18.19
N ILE A 140 7.14 -23.76 -18.42
CA ILE A 140 7.02 -22.61 -17.52
C ILE A 140 5.63 -22.68 -16.89
N GLN A 141 5.58 -22.67 -15.56
CA GLN A 141 4.32 -22.77 -14.82
C GLN A 141 4.20 -21.66 -13.80
N ARG A 142 2.96 -21.40 -13.39
CA ARG A 142 2.58 -20.50 -12.31
C ARG A 142 1.43 -21.06 -11.51
N ARG A 143 1.27 -20.60 -10.27
CA ARG A 143 0.10 -20.91 -9.45
C ARG A 143 -0.98 -19.84 -9.60
N ARG A 144 -2.21 -20.26 -9.47
CA ARG A 144 -3.37 -19.38 -9.32
C ARG A 144 -4.41 -20.00 -8.37
N LEU A 145 -5.33 -19.19 -7.90
CA LEU A 145 -6.49 -19.69 -7.15
C LEU A 145 -7.64 -20.01 -8.12
N LYS A 146 -8.28 -21.14 -7.90
CA LYS A 146 -9.55 -21.49 -8.54
C LYS A 146 -10.70 -20.67 -7.95
N PRO A 147 -11.89 -20.66 -8.56
CA PRO A 147 -13.06 -19.97 -8.01
C PRO A 147 -13.48 -20.41 -6.61
N ASP A 148 -13.15 -21.64 -6.21
CA ASP A 148 -13.40 -22.18 -4.87
C ASP A 148 -12.34 -21.79 -3.84
N GLY A 149 -11.30 -21.04 -4.27
CA GLY A 149 -10.19 -20.59 -3.42
C GLY A 149 -9.05 -21.59 -3.28
N SER A 150 -9.15 -22.80 -3.85
CA SER A 150 -8.05 -23.77 -3.87
C SER A 150 -6.97 -23.37 -4.88
N PRO A 151 -5.67 -23.60 -4.58
CA PRO A 151 -4.60 -23.33 -5.53
C PRO A 151 -4.56 -24.39 -6.65
N GLU A 152 -4.07 -23.98 -7.82
CA GLU A 152 -3.72 -24.88 -8.90
C GLU A 152 -2.46 -24.43 -9.63
N ASN A 153 -1.69 -25.38 -10.14
CA ASN A 153 -0.53 -25.11 -10.97
C ASN A 153 -0.94 -25.17 -12.45
N VAL A 154 -0.66 -24.09 -13.19
CA VAL A 154 -1.06 -23.95 -14.60
C VAL A 154 0.10 -23.47 -15.46
N PRO A 155 0.12 -23.79 -16.78
CA PRO A 155 1.12 -23.22 -17.68
C PRO A 155 1.10 -21.70 -17.67
N MET A 156 2.29 -21.08 -17.67
CA MET A 156 2.45 -19.66 -17.97
C MET A 156 2.54 -19.50 -19.48
N TYR A 157 1.55 -18.83 -20.07
CA TYR A 157 1.52 -18.63 -21.51
C TYR A 157 2.43 -17.48 -21.97
N PRO A 158 2.89 -17.45 -23.24
CA PRO A 158 3.80 -16.42 -23.73
C PRO A 158 3.32 -14.97 -23.51
N TYR A 159 2.01 -14.72 -23.57
CA TYR A 159 1.45 -13.39 -23.31
C TYR A 159 1.52 -12.94 -21.85
N GLU A 160 1.73 -13.86 -20.89
CA GLU A 160 1.85 -13.57 -19.46
C GLU A 160 3.30 -13.23 -19.07
N ILE A 161 4.28 -13.65 -19.90
CA ILE A 161 5.71 -13.44 -19.63
C ILE A 161 6.08 -11.95 -19.49
N PRO A 162 5.67 -11.04 -20.40
CA PRO A 162 5.97 -9.62 -20.27
C PRO A 162 5.45 -9.03 -18.96
N GLY A 163 4.24 -9.39 -18.53
CA GLY A 163 3.65 -8.96 -17.26
C GLY A 163 4.48 -9.44 -16.06
N ARG A 164 4.93 -10.69 -16.09
CA ARG A 164 5.79 -11.23 -15.02
C ARG A 164 7.14 -10.51 -14.98
N LEU A 165 7.81 -10.31 -16.11
CA LEU A 165 9.08 -9.60 -16.20
C LEU A 165 8.95 -8.13 -15.78
N SER A 166 7.85 -7.49 -16.14
CA SER A 166 7.53 -6.14 -15.69
C SER A 166 7.33 -6.07 -14.17
N GLY A 167 6.60 -7.04 -13.60
CA GLY A 167 6.41 -7.15 -12.13
C GLY A 167 7.72 -7.39 -11.37
N LEU A 168 8.69 -8.04 -11.99
CA LEU A 168 10.04 -8.26 -11.47
C LEU A 168 11.00 -7.08 -11.75
N SER A 169 10.52 -5.99 -12.35
CA SER A 169 11.32 -4.83 -12.79
C SER A 169 12.46 -5.19 -13.77
N GLN A 170 12.28 -6.26 -14.54
CA GLN A 170 13.23 -6.71 -15.57
C GLN A 170 12.86 -6.28 -16.98
N LEU A 171 11.63 -5.83 -17.17
CA LEU A 171 11.13 -5.28 -18.43
C LEU A 171 10.34 -4.02 -18.14
N ASP A 172 10.77 -2.92 -18.72
CA ASP A 172 9.94 -1.71 -18.82
C ASP A 172 9.01 -1.84 -20.02
N TYR A 173 7.75 -2.23 -19.75
CA TYR A 173 6.74 -2.35 -20.79
C TYR A 173 6.43 -0.99 -21.43
N SER A 174 6.50 0.10 -20.67
CA SER A 174 6.24 1.45 -21.17
C SER A 174 7.27 1.95 -22.20
N ALA A 175 8.48 1.39 -22.18
CA ALA A 175 9.56 1.68 -23.13
C ALA A 175 9.49 0.89 -24.44
N GLN A 176 8.56 -0.07 -24.56
CA GLN A 176 8.46 -0.89 -25.75
C GLN A 176 7.77 -0.14 -26.89
N ILE A 177 8.20 -0.41 -28.12
CA ILE A 177 7.46 0.02 -29.32
C ILE A 177 6.09 -0.64 -29.30
N LEU A 178 5.04 0.15 -29.51
CA LEU A 178 3.69 -0.39 -29.62
C LEU A 178 3.47 -0.93 -31.04
N LEU A 179 3.30 -2.23 -31.14
CA LEU A 179 3.11 -2.89 -32.43
C LEU A 179 1.87 -2.36 -33.15
N GLY A 180 2.01 -2.01 -34.43
CA GLY A 180 0.94 -1.46 -35.25
C GLY A 180 0.72 0.05 -35.10
N ALA A 181 1.43 0.72 -34.19
CA ALA A 181 1.42 2.17 -34.07
C ALA A 181 2.42 2.81 -35.05
N THR A 182 2.04 3.97 -35.57
CA THR A 182 2.86 4.84 -36.44
C THR A 182 2.91 6.25 -35.89
N MET A 183 3.77 7.08 -36.41
CA MET A 183 3.85 8.50 -36.01
C MET A 183 2.54 9.26 -36.25
N ASP A 184 1.74 8.85 -37.24
CA ASP A 184 0.45 9.44 -37.57
C ASP A 184 -0.61 9.17 -36.47
N ASP A 185 -0.37 8.21 -35.59
CA ASP A 185 -1.26 7.89 -34.45
C ASP A 185 -1.05 8.84 -33.25
N LEU A 186 -0.01 9.70 -33.30
CA LEU A 186 0.21 10.73 -32.28
C LEU A 186 -0.58 11.99 -32.63
N ASP A 187 -1.12 12.68 -31.60
CA ASP A 187 -1.95 13.90 -31.72
C ASP A 187 -1.12 15.14 -31.37
N GLU A 188 -1.07 16.10 -32.29
CA GLU A 188 -0.37 17.38 -32.09
C GLU A 188 -1.00 18.20 -30.96
N ASN A 189 -2.32 18.13 -30.76
CA ASN A 189 -2.99 18.83 -29.67
C ASN A 189 -2.53 18.29 -28.29
N GLU A 190 -2.28 16.99 -28.18
CA GLU A 190 -1.75 16.41 -26.95
C GLU A 190 -0.28 16.81 -26.73
N ARG A 191 0.51 17.01 -27.78
CA ARG A 191 1.87 17.55 -27.67
C ARG A 191 1.84 19.02 -27.22
N ASP A 192 0.92 19.82 -27.73
CA ASP A 192 0.70 21.19 -27.27
C ASP A 192 0.25 21.21 -25.80
N ARG A 193 -0.66 20.30 -25.40
CA ARG A 193 -1.06 20.09 -24.00
C ARG A 193 0.14 19.77 -23.11
N LEU A 194 1.01 18.85 -23.56
CA LEU A 194 2.23 18.48 -22.85
C LEU A 194 3.15 19.71 -22.65
N ARG A 195 3.39 20.50 -23.70
CA ARG A 195 4.19 21.74 -23.62
C ARG A 195 3.56 22.75 -22.66
N ASN A 196 2.24 22.90 -22.67
CA ASN A 196 1.52 23.77 -21.74
C ASN A 196 1.68 23.30 -20.29
N ILE A 197 1.59 22.00 -20.02
CA ILE A 197 1.82 21.45 -18.68
C ILE A 197 3.24 21.78 -18.22
N ILE A 198 4.27 21.54 -19.05
CA ILE A 198 5.65 21.91 -18.73
C ILE A 198 5.76 23.40 -18.41
N LYS A 199 5.11 24.26 -19.20
CA LYS A 199 5.16 25.72 -19.06
C LYS A 199 4.55 26.20 -17.73
N TYR A 200 3.43 25.66 -17.33
CA TYR A 200 2.66 26.16 -16.15
C TYR A 200 2.90 25.37 -14.87
N ARG A 201 3.44 24.15 -14.95
CA ARG A 201 3.81 23.36 -13.78
C ARG A 201 5.33 23.39 -13.52
N LYS A 202 5.80 22.64 -12.53
CA LYS A 202 7.24 22.55 -12.16
C LYS A 202 8.02 21.59 -13.05
N GLY A 203 7.72 21.56 -14.38
CA GLY A 203 8.40 20.72 -15.35
C GLY A 203 9.82 21.21 -15.68
N ASP A 204 10.53 20.39 -16.45
CA ASP A 204 11.84 20.70 -17.00
C ASP A 204 11.69 21.69 -18.16
N LYS A 205 11.97 22.96 -17.92
CA LYS A 205 11.79 24.05 -18.91
C LYS A 205 12.69 23.90 -20.14
N THR A 206 13.80 23.18 -20.04
CA THR A 206 14.70 22.95 -21.19
C THR A 206 14.01 22.18 -22.31
N LEU A 207 13.00 21.37 -21.98
CA LEU A 207 12.19 20.64 -22.98
C LEU A 207 11.37 21.56 -23.88
N LEU A 208 11.09 22.81 -23.49
CA LEU A 208 10.34 23.76 -24.30
C LEU A 208 11.16 24.34 -25.45
N GLU A 209 12.50 24.22 -25.42
CA GLU A 209 13.42 24.69 -26.43
C GLU A 209 13.63 23.67 -27.57
N LEU A 210 13.15 22.42 -27.35
CA LEU A 210 13.30 21.32 -28.29
C LEU A 210 12.24 21.36 -29.40
N THR A 211 12.62 20.93 -30.60
CA THR A 211 11.65 20.58 -31.65
C THR A 211 10.76 19.43 -31.22
N ASP A 212 9.69 19.15 -31.95
CA ASP A 212 8.77 18.07 -31.59
C ASP A 212 9.45 16.70 -31.62
N GLU A 213 10.25 16.42 -32.62
CA GLU A 213 11.01 15.17 -32.72
C GLU A 213 12.04 15.03 -31.59
N GLU A 214 12.77 16.13 -31.28
CA GLU A 214 13.73 16.13 -30.16
C GLU A 214 13.03 15.95 -28.82
N LEU A 215 11.87 16.57 -28.62
CA LEU A 215 11.04 16.42 -27.42
C LEU A 215 10.56 14.96 -27.26
N ASP A 216 10.02 14.39 -28.34
CA ASP A 216 9.53 13.01 -28.34
C ASP A 216 10.68 12.02 -28.05
N LYS A 217 11.86 12.22 -28.62
CA LYS A 217 13.07 11.43 -28.33
C LYS A 217 13.57 11.66 -26.90
N ALA A 218 13.61 12.90 -26.43
CA ALA A 218 14.10 13.25 -25.09
C ALA A 218 13.22 12.66 -23.96
N LEU A 219 11.92 12.51 -24.20
CA LEU A 219 10.97 11.88 -23.28
C LEU A 219 10.75 10.38 -23.57
N GLN A 220 11.48 9.81 -24.54
CA GLN A 220 11.36 8.41 -24.98
C GLN A 220 9.91 8.04 -25.42
N LEU A 221 9.19 9.00 -25.99
CA LEU A 221 7.85 8.79 -26.55
C LEU A 221 7.92 8.02 -27.86
N VAL A 222 9.07 8.10 -28.54
CA VAL A 222 9.37 7.39 -29.78
C VAL A 222 10.70 6.66 -29.67
N LYS A 223 10.82 5.59 -30.44
CA LYS A 223 12.05 4.81 -30.57
C LYS A 223 12.34 4.56 -32.03
N GLU A 224 13.61 4.68 -32.42
CA GLU A 224 14.05 4.41 -33.76
C GLU A 224 14.46 2.94 -33.92
N GLU A 225 13.89 2.27 -34.91
CA GLU A 225 14.25 0.90 -35.28
C GLU A 225 14.41 0.83 -36.82
N ALA A 226 15.54 0.34 -37.27
CA ALA A 226 15.91 0.26 -38.69
C ALA A 226 15.75 1.59 -39.47
N GLY A 227 16.03 2.75 -38.84
CA GLY A 227 15.92 4.09 -39.43
C GLY A 227 14.48 4.64 -39.50
N VAL A 228 13.52 3.99 -38.87
CA VAL A 228 12.12 4.42 -38.79
C VAL A 228 11.77 4.70 -37.34
N LEU A 229 11.06 5.82 -37.09
CA LEU A 229 10.55 6.17 -35.77
C LEU A 229 9.19 5.50 -35.53
N TYR A 230 9.06 4.90 -34.38
CA TYR A 230 7.82 4.26 -33.90
C TYR A 230 7.44 4.80 -32.53
N PRO A 231 6.14 5.01 -32.26
CA PRO A 231 5.67 5.33 -30.94
C PRO A 231 5.95 4.20 -29.94
N THR A 232 6.43 4.58 -28.76
CA THR A 232 6.49 3.66 -27.61
C THR A 232 5.12 3.59 -26.92
N VAL A 233 4.95 2.64 -26.00
CA VAL A 233 3.75 2.60 -25.13
C VAL A 233 3.60 3.93 -24.39
N THR A 234 4.70 4.52 -23.87
CA THR A 234 4.66 5.85 -23.23
C THR A 234 4.21 6.93 -24.21
N GLY A 235 4.72 6.91 -25.45
CA GLY A 235 4.31 7.87 -26.49
C GLY A 235 2.82 7.81 -26.78
N MET A 236 2.29 6.60 -26.97
CA MET A 236 0.85 6.42 -27.18
C MET A 236 0.02 6.82 -25.94
N LEU A 237 0.46 6.49 -24.73
CA LEU A 237 -0.22 6.89 -23.50
C LEU A 237 -0.29 8.41 -23.30
N LEU A 238 0.73 9.16 -23.74
CA LEU A 238 0.80 10.61 -23.56
C LEU A 238 0.27 11.42 -24.74
N LEU A 239 0.53 10.96 -25.96
CA LEU A 239 0.26 11.71 -27.19
C LEU A 239 -0.67 10.98 -28.17
N GLY A 240 -1.06 9.72 -27.92
CA GLY A 240 -1.84 8.93 -28.86
C GLY A 240 -3.25 9.48 -29.08
N LYS A 241 -3.80 9.30 -30.28
CA LYS A 241 -5.21 9.55 -30.58
C LYS A 241 -6.09 8.56 -29.82
N GLU A 242 -7.22 9.02 -29.28
CA GLU A 242 -8.11 8.22 -28.40
C GLU A 242 -8.58 6.91 -29.05
N ASP A 243 -8.99 6.95 -30.32
CA ASP A 243 -9.40 5.79 -31.09
C ASP A 243 -8.28 4.77 -31.27
N ARG A 244 -7.07 5.24 -31.54
CA ARG A 244 -5.89 4.39 -31.69
C ARG A 244 -5.42 3.79 -30.37
N ILE A 245 -5.50 4.54 -29.27
CA ILE A 245 -5.24 4.00 -27.93
C ILE A 245 -6.27 2.89 -27.62
N ALA A 246 -7.56 3.14 -27.89
CA ALA A 246 -8.62 2.15 -27.64
C ALA A 246 -8.41 0.87 -28.43
N GLU A 247 -7.87 0.95 -29.65
CA GLU A 247 -7.60 -0.20 -30.54
C GLU A 247 -6.30 -0.93 -30.18
N LEU A 248 -5.18 -0.19 -30.10
CA LEU A 248 -3.84 -0.78 -29.98
C LEU A 248 -3.41 -1.04 -28.52
N LEU A 249 -3.98 -0.29 -27.58
CA LEU A 249 -3.67 -0.41 -26.14
C LEU A 249 -4.96 -0.47 -25.30
N PRO A 250 -5.83 -1.47 -25.52
CA PRO A 250 -7.12 -1.59 -24.83
C PRO A 250 -6.98 -1.73 -23.31
N THR A 251 -5.76 -1.96 -22.83
CA THR A 251 -5.40 -2.01 -21.43
C THR A 251 -5.27 -0.61 -20.80
N ALA A 252 -5.20 0.48 -21.57
CA ALA A 252 -5.00 1.85 -21.07
C ALA A 252 -6.27 2.54 -20.55
N LYS A 253 -7.33 1.78 -20.27
CA LYS A 253 -8.62 2.34 -19.84
C LYS A 253 -8.56 2.90 -18.42
N ALA A 254 -9.33 3.99 -18.22
CA ALA A 254 -9.57 4.60 -16.93
C ALA A 254 -11.08 4.80 -16.69
N VAL A 255 -11.50 4.76 -15.42
CA VAL A 255 -12.91 4.93 -15.02
C VAL A 255 -12.97 5.88 -13.83
N PHE A 256 -13.87 6.89 -13.92
CA PHE A 256 -14.23 7.76 -12.81
C PHE A 256 -15.67 7.50 -12.39
N GLN A 257 -15.91 7.24 -11.13
CA GLN A 257 -17.23 6.92 -10.59
C GLN A 257 -17.56 7.77 -9.36
N VAL A 258 -18.84 8.10 -9.22
CA VAL A 258 -19.41 8.65 -7.99
C VAL A 258 -20.63 7.81 -7.63
N LEU A 259 -20.59 7.21 -6.46
CA LEU A 259 -21.60 6.29 -5.93
C LEU A 259 -22.16 6.88 -4.64
N GLU A 260 -23.50 6.89 -4.51
CA GLU A 260 -24.21 7.24 -3.29
C GLU A 260 -25.16 6.11 -2.92
N GLY A 261 -24.82 5.35 -1.90
CA GLY A 261 -25.51 4.10 -1.57
C GLY A 261 -25.53 3.17 -2.79
N THR A 262 -26.73 2.86 -3.27
CA THR A 262 -26.93 2.03 -4.48
C THR A 262 -27.02 2.83 -5.78
N LYS A 263 -26.93 4.16 -5.73
CA LYS A 263 -27.12 5.03 -6.91
C LYS A 263 -25.76 5.38 -7.52
N VAL A 264 -25.66 5.24 -8.84
CA VAL A 264 -24.53 5.71 -9.63
C VAL A 264 -24.84 7.15 -10.06
N ARG A 265 -24.13 8.13 -9.48
CA ARG A 265 -24.26 9.55 -9.83
C ARG A 265 -23.45 9.92 -11.07
N LYS A 266 -22.28 9.31 -11.20
CA LYS A 266 -21.40 9.45 -12.35
C LYS A 266 -20.70 8.14 -12.61
N ASN A 267 -20.57 7.80 -13.89
CA ASN A 267 -19.76 6.67 -14.36
C ASN A 267 -19.21 7.02 -15.73
N GLU A 268 -17.96 7.42 -15.77
CA GLU A 268 -17.26 7.84 -16.99
C GLU A 268 -16.11 6.90 -17.26
N GLN A 269 -16.10 6.28 -18.42
CA GLN A 269 -15.01 5.44 -18.89
C GLN A 269 -14.32 6.14 -20.05
N THR A 270 -12.98 6.12 -20.06
CA THR A 270 -12.19 6.80 -21.10
C THR A 270 -10.99 5.96 -21.52
N SER A 271 -10.58 6.14 -22.77
CA SER A 271 -9.30 5.71 -23.35
C SER A 271 -8.48 6.89 -23.87
N LYS A 272 -8.82 8.11 -23.44
CA LYS A 272 -8.06 9.32 -23.78
C LYS A 272 -6.60 9.21 -23.34
N PRO A 273 -5.69 9.95 -24.00
CA PRO A 273 -4.32 10.14 -23.51
C PRO A 273 -4.30 10.55 -22.04
N LEU A 274 -3.24 10.16 -21.33
CA LEU A 274 -3.17 10.35 -19.87
C LEU A 274 -3.28 11.81 -19.45
N LEU A 275 -2.72 12.75 -20.24
CA LEU A 275 -2.77 14.17 -19.90
C LEU A 275 -4.20 14.70 -19.93
N ALA A 276 -4.95 14.37 -20.99
CA ALA A 276 -6.37 14.69 -21.08
C ALA A 276 -7.21 13.97 -20.01
N THR A 277 -6.87 12.72 -19.70
CA THR A 277 -7.53 11.95 -18.63
C THR A 277 -7.30 12.59 -17.25
N PHE A 278 -6.07 13.05 -16.95
CA PHE A 278 -5.78 13.73 -15.69
C PHE A 278 -6.55 15.05 -15.54
N GLU A 279 -6.59 15.87 -16.59
CA GLU A 279 -7.36 17.12 -16.59
C GLU A 279 -8.86 16.86 -16.37
N MET A 280 -9.42 15.90 -17.10
CA MET A 280 -10.83 15.50 -16.98
C MET A 280 -11.17 15.00 -15.57
N PHE A 281 -10.30 14.17 -14.98
CA PHE A 281 -10.52 13.65 -13.64
C PHE A 281 -10.31 14.73 -12.56
N GLU A 282 -9.40 15.68 -12.77
CA GLU A 282 -9.24 16.86 -11.90
C GLU A 282 -10.48 17.75 -11.92
N GLU A 283 -11.12 17.95 -13.08
CA GLU A 283 -12.41 18.66 -13.17
C GLU A 283 -13.53 17.91 -12.44
N TYR A 284 -13.61 16.59 -12.57
CA TYR A 284 -14.59 15.81 -11.85
C TYR A 284 -14.36 15.85 -10.34
N MET A 285 -13.11 15.76 -9.89
CA MET A 285 -12.79 15.92 -8.47
C MET A 285 -13.22 17.28 -7.94
N LYS A 286 -12.98 18.39 -8.64
CA LYS A 286 -13.45 19.72 -8.24
C LYS A 286 -14.96 19.79 -8.07
N ALA A 287 -15.71 19.06 -8.89
CA ALA A 287 -17.18 19.02 -8.83
C ALA A 287 -17.71 18.16 -7.66
N TRP A 288 -16.96 17.16 -7.21
CA TRP A 288 -17.41 16.15 -6.24
C TRP A 288 -16.58 16.10 -4.94
N ASN A 289 -15.66 17.05 -4.75
CA ASN A 289 -14.82 17.19 -3.57
C ASN A 289 -15.18 18.50 -2.83
N PRO A 290 -16.25 18.51 -2.02
CA PRO A 290 -16.70 19.71 -1.35
C PRO A 290 -15.67 20.23 -0.36
N GLU A 291 -15.60 21.56 -0.22
CA GLU A 291 -14.75 22.23 0.75
C GLU A 291 -15.56 22.71 1.96
N LYS A 292 -15.00 22.56 3.15
CA LYS A 292 -15.50 23.17 4.38
C LYS A 292 -14.61 24.34 4.75
N GLU A 293 -15.19 25.46 5.16
CA GLU A 293 -14.42 26.61 5.62
C GLU A 293 -14.02 26.46 7.09
N MET A 294 -12.74 26.64 7.38
CA MET A 294 -12.21 26.77 8.74
C MET A 294 -11.84 28.24 9.02
N GLU A 295 -12.31 28.77 10.14
CA GLU A 295 -11.89 30.10 10.61
C GLU A 295 -10.51 30.04 11.26
N TYR A 296 -9.56 30.76 10.71
CA TYR A 296 -8.21 30.92 11.26
C TYR A 296 -7.91 32.40 11.47
N GLY A 297 -8.15 32.90 12.68
CA GLY A 297 -8.10 34.34 12.98
C GLY A 297 -9.12 35.12 12.16
N LEU A 298 -8.64 36.03 11.32
CA LEU A 298 -9.47 36.83 10.39
C LEU A 298 -9.64 36.15 9.02
N PHE A 299 -9.04 35.00 8.79
CA PHE A 299 -9.06 34.30 7.51
C PHE A 299 -9.96 33.08 7.56
N ARG A 300 -10.57 32.76 6.43
CA ARG A 300 -11.24 31.50 6.20
C ARG A 300 -10.37 30.65 5.29
N VAL A 301 -10.03 29.47 5.76
CA VAL A 301 -9.21 28.51 5.01
C VAL A 301 -10.10 27.39 4.53
N PRO A 302 -10.19 27.15 3.22
CA PRO A 302 -10.95 26.01 2.69
C PRO A 302 -10.22 24.70 3.04
N ILE A 303 -10.99 23.74 3.55
CA ILE A 303 -10.53 22.38 3.82
C ILE A 303 -11.30 21.44 2.89
N PRO A 304 -10.68 20.89 1.84
CA PRO A 304 -11.34 19.94 0.95
C PRO A 304 -11.64 18.64 1.69
N GLU A 305 -12.66 17.92 1.25
CA GLU A 305 -13.00 16.61 1.80
C GLU A 305 -11.84 15.61 1.60
N PHE A 306 -11.24 15.61 0.42
CA PHE A 306 -10.02 14.88 0.10
C PHE A 306 -8.94 15.86 -0.34
N SER A 307 -7.71 15.70 0.15
CA SER A 307 -6.57 16.55 -0.24
C SER A 307 -6.28 16.44 -1.73
N ASP A 308 -6.26 17.57 -2.45
CA ASP A 308 -5.92 17.61 -3.88
C ASP A 308 -4.52 17.06 -4.16
N ALA A 309 -3.57 17.32 -3.26
CA ALA A 309 -2.21 16.80 -3.38
C ALA A 309 -2.18 15.26 -3.25
N ALA A 310 -2.92 14.70 -2.28
CA ALA A 310 -3.02 13.26 -2.08
C ALA A 310 -3.73 12.57 -3.25
N TYR A 311 -4.85 13.14 -3.71
CA TYR A 311 -5.59 12.63 -4.87
C TYR A 311 -4.72 12.61 -6.13
N ARG A 312 -4.08 13.76 -6.45
CA ARG A 312 -3.22 13.87 -7.64
C ARG A 312 -2.08 12.88 -7.62
N GLU A 313 -1.41 12.75 -6.48
CA GLU A 313 -0.32 11.80 -6.32
C GLU A 313 -0.80 10.36 -6.44
N GLY A 314 -1.92 10.02 -5.78
CA GLY A 314 -2.56 8.71 -5.91
C GLY A 314 -2.95 8.36 -7.34
N LEU A 315 -3.48 9.33 -8.09
CA LEU A 315 -3.85 9.17 -9.49
C LEU A 315 -2.62 8.93 -10.37
N VAL A 316 -1.59 9.77 -10.25
CA VAL A 316 -0.34 9.62 -11.03
C VAL A 316 0.32 8.28 -10.73
N ASN A 317 0.40 7.89 -9.44
CA ASN A 317 0.96 6.61 -9.04
C ASN A 317 0.16 5.43 -9.60
N ALA A 318 -1.17 5.53 -9.67
CA ALA A 318 -2.02 4.49 -10.24
C ALA A 318 -1.69 4.21 -11.71
N PHE A 319 -1.29 5.22 -12.49
CA PHE A 319 -0.88 5.04 -13.89
C PHE A 319 0.61 4.70 -14.03
N CYS A 320 1.50 5.30 -13.24
CA CYS A 320 2.94 5.00 -13.27
C CYS A 320 3.25 3.55 -12.90
N HIS A 321 2.49 2.97 -11.96
CA HIS A 321 2.73 1.62 -11.44
C HIS A 321 1.76 0.57 -12.00
N ARG A 322 0.84 0.98 -12.89
CA ARG A 322 -0.10 0.10 -13.56
C ARG A 322 0.61 -1.04 -14.32
N ASP A 323 0.02 -2.21 -14.30
CA ASP A 323 0.40 -3.28 -15.22
C ASP A 323 -0.38 -3.11 -16.55
N TYR A 324 0.29 -2.57 -17.57
CA TYR A 324 -0.29 -2.37 -18.90
C TYR A 324 -0.45 -3.64 -19.73
N THR A 325 -0.09 -4.80 -19.20
CA THR A 325 -0.39 -6.10 -19.82
C THR A 325 -1.75 -6.66 -19.41
N VAL A 326 -2.40 -6.07 -18.39
CA VAL A 326 -3.66 -6.54 -17.82
C VAL A 326 -4.85 -5.73 -18.35
N ILE A 327 -5.86 -6.44 -18.89
CA ILE A 327 -7.10 -5.84 -19.41
C ILE A 327 -8.05 -5.49 -18.24
N GLN A 328 -7.76 -4.44 -17.53
CA GLN A 328 -8.60 -3.85 -16.49
C GLN A 328 -8.39 -2.33 -16.51
N ALA A 329 -9.31 -1.55 -15.98
CA ALA A 329 -9.17 -0.10 -15.93
C ALA A 329 -8.51 0.38 -14.61
N VAL A 330 -7.78 1.48 -14.65
CA VAL A 330 -7.54 2.29 -13.44
C VAL A 330 -8.89 2.88 -13.04
N ARG A 331 -9.31 2.66 -11.79
CA ARG A 331 -10.60 3.13 -11.28
C ARG A 331 -10.38 4.16 -10.17
N VAL A 332 -11.04 5.31 -10.32
CA VAL A 332 -11.20 6.33 -9.28
C VAL A 332 -12.67 6.34 -8.89
N ALA A 333 -13.00 6.12 -7.63
CA ALA A 333 -14.38 6.09 -7.14
C ALA A 333 -14.53 6.93 -5.88
N ILE A 334 -15.50 7.85 -5.88
CA ILE A 334 -15.98 8.54 -4.70
C ILE A 334 -17.19 7.76 -4.20
N GLU A 335 -17.10 7.21 -2.99
CA GLU A 335 -18.10 6.36 -2.35
C GLU A 335 -18.54 7.02 -1.03
N ASP A 336 -19.58 6.49 -0.38
CA ASP A 336 -20.07 7.06 0.89
C ASP A 336 -18.98 7.05 1.98
N GLU A 337 -18.15 6.02 1.99
CA GLU A 337 -17.09 5.84 2.97
C GLU A 337 -15.82 6.61 2.65
N GLY A 338 -15.60 7.01 1.38
CA GLY A 338 -14.37 7.69 0.99
C GLY A 338 -14.04 7.68 -0.49
N LEU A 339 -12.79 7.97 -0.78
CA LEU A 339 -12.19 7.95 -2.11
C LEU A 339 -11.35 6.68 -2.29
N THR A 340 -11.67 5.90 -3.30
CA THR A 340 -10.91 4.71 -3.71
C THR A 340 -10.18 4.96 -5.02
N ILE A 341 -8.89 4.68 -5.09
CA ILE A 341 -8.11 4.63 -6.33
C ILE A 341 -7.53 3.22 -6.46
N SER A 342 -7.89 2.51 -7.52
CA SER A 342 -7.38 1.16 -7.78
C SER A 342 -6.69 1.07 -9.14
N SER A 343 -5.57 0.36 -9.17
CA SER A 343 -4.73 0.17 -10.36
C SER A 343 -4.43 -1.32 -10.57
N PRO A 344 -4.57 -1.84 -11.81
CA PRO A 344 -4.22 -3.21 -12.14
C PRO A 344 -2.74 -3.51 -11.93
N GLY A 345 -2.44 -4.70 -11.44
CA GLY A 345 -1.11 -5.16 -11.04
C GLY A 345 -0.86 -4.89 -9.56
N GLY A 346 -0.42 -5.91 -8.80
CA GLY A 346 -0.04 -5.78 -7.40
C GLY A 346 1.21 -4.92 -7.19
N PHE A 347 1.67 -4.81 -5.96
CA PHE A 347 2.98 -4.19 -5.70
C PHE A 347 4.08 -4.91 -6.48
N ILE A 348 5.05 -4.15 -6.93
CA ILE A 348 6.27 -4.71 -7.56
C ILE A 348 7.12 -5.40 -6.48
N GLU A 349 8.05 -6.26 -6.93
CA GLU A 349 8.94 -6.98 -6.03
C GLU A 349 9.70 -6.04 -5.08
N GLY A 350 9.74 -6.40 -3.80
CA GLY A 350 10.41 -5.61 -2.76
C GLY A 350 9.53 -4.54 -2.11
N VAL A 351 8.37 -4.21 -2.67
CA VAL A 351 7.40 -3.26 -2.10
C VAL A 351 6.28 -4.02 -1.38
N ASN A 352 5.98 -3.61 -0.15
CA ASN A 352 4.88 -4.14 0.65
C ASN A 352 4.33 -3.07 1.59
N LEU A 353 3.22 -3.36 2.26
CA LEU A 353 2.55 -2.43 3.17
C LEU A 353 3.46 -1.88 4.28
N LYS A 354 4.43 -2.68 4.75
CA LYS A 354 5.32 -2.29 5.85
C LYS A 354 6.44 -1.35 5.42
N ASN A 355 6.86 -1.39 4.14
CA ASN A 355 7.98 -0.56 3.67
C ASN A 355 7.57 0.56 2.73
N LEU A 356 6.27 0.77 2.49
CA LEU A 356 5.76 1.70 1.49
C LEU A 356 6.30 3.14 1.64
N LEU A 357 6.53 3.60 2.89
CA LEU A 357 7.09 4.92 3.22
C LEU A 357 8.63 4.95 3.28
N THR A 358 9.29 3.80 3.18
CA THR A 358 10.74 3.69 3.40
C THR A 358 11.51 3.06 2.25
N VAL A 359 10.80 2.42 1.32
CA VAL A 359 11.40 1.79 0.13
C VAL A 359 11.91 2.86 -0.83
N GLU A 360 13.04 2.62 -1.46
CA GLU A 360 13.55 3.49 -2.51
C GLU A 360 12.59 3.50 -3.71
N PRO A 361 12.36 4.69 -4.32
CA PRO A 361 11.43 4.81 -5.42
C PRO A 361 11.89 3.98 -6.63
N HIS A 362 11.11 3.01 -6.99
CA HIS A 362 11.23 2.26 -8.24
C HIS A 362 9.84 1.89 -8.75
N GLY A 363 9.69 1.72 -10.03
CA GLY A 363 8.37 1.59 -10.64
C GLY A 363 8.32 0.51 -11.70
N ARG A 364 7.10 0.08 -12.02
CA ARG A 364 6.82 -0.89 -13.08
C ARG A 364 7.11 -0.32 -14.47
N ASN A 365 6.88 1.00 -14.65
CA ASN A 365 6.99 1.72 -15.92
C ASN A 365 7.96 2.91 -15.80
N PRO A 366 9.28 2.66 -15.70
CA PRO A 366 10.28 3.70 -15.49
C PRO A 366 10.25 4.83 -16.51
N VAL A 367 10.10 4.52 -17.83
CA VAL A 367 10.06 5.53 -18.88
C VAL A 367 8.83 6.43 -18.76
N LEU A 368 7.66 5.87 -18.51
CA LEU A 368 6.44 6.66 -18.27
C LEU A 368 6.59 7.54 -17.01
N ALA A 369 7.12 6.97 -15.92
CA ALA A 369 7.33 7.71 -14.69
C ALA A 369 8.33 8.86 -14.86
N ASP A 370 9.43 8.66 -15.60
CA ASP A 370 10.40 9.72 -15.91
C ASP A 370 9.78 10.80 -16.79
N ALA A 371 9.03 10.44 -17.82
CA ALA A 371 8.31 11.40 -18.66
C ALA A 371 7.36 12.27 -17.81
N LEU A 372 6.48 11.66 -16.98
CA LEU A 372 5.57 12.38 -16.10
C LEU A 372 6.29 13.26 -15.07
N LYS A 373 7.44 12.83 -14.57
CA LYS A 373 8.29 13.60 -13.67
C LYS A 373 8.92 14.81 -14.37
N ARG A 374 9.44 14.63 -15.59
CA ARG A 374 10.07 15.71 -16.36
C ARG A 374 9.05 16.76 -16.83
N ILE A 375 7.83 16.35 -17.17
CA ILE A 375 6.76 17.30 -17.49
C ILE A 375 6.15 17.97 -16.26
N GLY A 376 6.49 17.53 -15.04
CA GLY A 376 6.09 18.17 -13.78
C GLY A 376 4.78 17.68 -13.20
N LEU A 377 4.31 16.49 -13.58
CA LEU A 377 3.11 15.84 -13.01
C LEU A 377 3.45 14.90 -11.88
N ALA A 378 4.54 14.14 -11.97
CA ALA A 378 5.01 13.26 -10.90
C ALA A 378 6.06 13.93 -10.01
N GLU A 379 6.20 13.44 -8.79
CA GLU A 379 7.18 13.93 -7.80
C GLU A 379 8.63 13.58 -8.20
N LYS A 380 9.53 14.57 -8.06
CA LYS A 380 10.94 14.41 -8.44
C LYS A 380 11.81 13.73 -7.38
N THR A 381 11.40 13.81 -6.10
CA THR A 381 12.24 13.44 -4.95
C THR A 381 11.92 12.07 -4.36
N GLY A 382 10.96 11.35 -4.93
CA GLY A 382 10.51 10.05 -4.41
C GLY A 382 9.66 10.12 -3.13
N ARG A 383 9.08 11.29 -2.84
CA ARG A 383 8.20 11.53 -1.68
C ARG A 383 6.72 11.54 -2.04
N GLY A 384 6.34 10.87 -3.10
CA GLY A 384 4.96 10.84 -3.55
C GLY A 384 4.03 10.22 -2.51
N ILE A 385 4.41 9.07 -1.97
CA ILE A 385 3.65 8.40 -0.90
C ILE A 385 3.54 9.28 0.34
N ASP A 386 4.62 9.97 0.74
CA ASP A 386 4.57 10.90 1.89
C ASP A 386 3.44 11.93 1.72
N ARG A 387 3.23 12.47 0.51
CA ARG A 387 2.17 13.46 0.23
C ARG A 387 0.77 12.88 0.35
N ILE A 388 0.59 11.61 -0.01
CA ILE A 388 -0.70 10.94 0.15
C ILE A 388 -1.05 10.86 1.63
N PHE A 389 -0.09 10.46 2.48
CA PHE A 389 -0.27 10.40 3.93
C PHE A 389 -0.41 11.78 4.56
N GLU A 390 0.47 12.72 4.22
CA GLU A 390 0.43 14.12 4.67
C GLU A 390 -0.94 14.75 4.44
N GLY A 391 -1.53 14.52 3.24
CA GLY A 391 -2.82 15.06 2.87
C GLY A 391 -4.00 14.67 3.77
N SER A 392 -3.90 13.55 4.48
CA SER A 392 -4.89 13.15 5.51
C SER A 392 -4.47 13.65 6.89
N ILE A 393 -3.20 13.47 7.26
CA ILE A 393 -2.68 13.75 8.60
C ILE A 393 -2.79 15.22 8.97
N VAL A 394 -2.48 16.14 8.07
CA VAL A 394 -2.52 17.59 8.36
C VAL A 394 -3.91 18.09 8.77
N PHE A 395 -4.95 17.37 8.37
CA PHE A 395 -6.33 17.63 8.78
C PHE A 395 -6.80 16.75 9.95
N GLY A 396 -5.91 15.99 10.58
CA GLY A 396 -6.25 15.07 11.68
C GLY A 396 -7.20 13.94 11.27
N ARG A 397 -7.17 13.55 10.00
CA ARG A 397 -7.99 12.47 9.43
C ARG A 397 -7.26 11.12 9.51
N PRO A 398 -7.99 9.99 9.41
CA PRO A 398 -7.38 8.67 9.35
C PRO A 398 -6.33 8.56 8.23
N LEU A 399 -5.34 7.71 8.45
CA LEU A 399 -4.30 7.46 7.45
C LEU A 399 -4.88 6.80 6.20
N PRO A 400 -4.32 7.11 5.01
CA PRO A 400 -4.62 6.36 3.79
C PRO A 400 -4.35 4.87 3.98
N ASP A 401 -5.25 4.03 3.47
CA ASP A 401 -5.22 2.58 3.63
C ASP A 401 -4.91 1.87 2.30
N TYR A 402 -3.99 0.93 2.34
CA TYR A 402 -3.62 0.04 1.24
C TYR A 402 -3.87 -1.44 1.58
N SER A 403 -4.52 -1.75 2.70
CA SER A 403 -4.68 -3.11 3.21
C SER A 403 -5.46 -4.04 2.28
N GLU A 404 -6.32 -3.49 1.43
CA GLU A 404 -7.05 -4.25 0.42
C GLU A 404 -6.26 -4.51 -0.89
N THR A 405 -4.97 -4.15 -0.94
CA THR A 405 -4.10 -4.47 -2.07
C THR A 405 -3.87 -5.97 -2.15
N THR A 406 -3.92 -6.50 -3.38
CA THR A 406 -3.68 -7.92 -3.67
C THR A 406 -2.51 -8.09 -4.65
N SER A 407 -2.20 -9.31 -5.03
CA SER A 407 -1.23 -9.60 -6.10
C SER A 407 -1.71 -9.13 -7.49
N THR A 408 -2.99 -8.83 -7.67
CA THR A 408 -3.59 -8.46 -8.96
C THR A 408 -3.96 -7.01 -9.10
N TYR A 409 -4.05 -6.26 -8.01
CA TYR A 409 -4.30 -4.81 -8.01
C TYR A 409 -3.76 -4.12 -6.77
N VAL A 410 -3.36 -2.85 -6.92
CA VAL A 410 -3.09 -1.94 -5.81
C VAL A 410 -4.33 -1.10 -5.57
N LYS A 411 -4.78 -1.03 -4.30
CA LYS A 411 -5.94 -0.24 -3.89
C LYS A 411 -5.55 0.75 -2.80
N LEU A 412 -5.67 2.04 -3.11
CA LEU A 412 -5.58 3.15 -2.16
C LEU A 412 -7.00 3.53 -1.74
N PHE A 413 -7.26 3.55 -0.45
CA PHE A 413 -8.49 4.08 0.13
C PHE A 413 -8.16 5.28 1.03
N ILE A 414 -8.86 6.40 0.82
CA ILE A 414 -8.79 7.60 1.65
C ILE A 414 -10.16 7.78 2.29
N GLN A 415 -10.24 7.52 3.60
CA GLN A 415 -11.50 7.56 4.33
C GLN A 415 -12.08 8.98 4.37
N ARG A 416 -13.39 9.10 4.15
CA ARG A 416 -14.16 10.31 4.39
C ARG A 416 -14.26 10.54 5.90
N ALA A 417 -13.71 11.64 6.40
CA ALA A 417 -13.73 11.97 7.81
C ALA A 417 -13.72 13.47 8.04
N GLU A 418 -14.38 13.88 9.11
CA GLU A 418 -14.34 15.28 9.55
C GLU A 418 -12.92 15.66 9.98
N PRO A 419 -12.47 16.89 9.65
CA PRO A 419 -11.17 17.34 10.11
C PRO A 419 -11.16 17.61 11.62
N ASP A 420 -10.08 17.25 12.30
CA ASP A 420 -9.80 17.70 13.66
C ASP A 420 -9.17 19.10 13.61
N LEU A 421 -10.00 20.12 13.81
CA LEU A 421 -9.59 21.51 13.67
C LEU A 421 -8.52 21.94 14.69
N ALA A 422 -8.50 21.35 15.89
CA ALA A 422 -7.48 21.64 16.90
C ALA A 422 -6.13 21.06 16.49
N PHE A 423 -6.15 19.82 16.00
CA PHE A 423 -4.98 19.16 15.48
C PHE A 423 -4.41 19.88 14.25
N THR A 424 -5.29 20.24 13.29
CA THR A 424 -4.92 21.02 12.09
C THR A 424 -4.26 22.35 12.47
N LYS A 425 -4.85 23.07 13.44
CA LYS A 425 -4.30 24.33 13.93
C LYS A 425 -2.93 24.15 14.59
N MET A 426 -2.76 23.09 15.38
CA MET A 426 -1.47 22.75 15.99
C MET A 426 -0.39 22.54 14.94
N ILE A 427 -0.66 21.72 13.91
CA ILE A 427 0.26 21.46 12.80
C ILE A 427 0.61 22.76 12.09
N SER A 428 -0.41 23.54 11.67
CA SER A 428 -0.21 24.81 10.96
C SER A 428 0.61 25.82 11.77
N ASN A 429 0.36 25.95 13.08
CA ASN A 429 1.12 26.84 13.94
C ASN A 429 2.60 26.45 14.01
N GLU A 430 2.88 25.13 14.12
CA GLU A 430 4.24 24.63 14.19
C GLU A 430 4.98 24.80 12.86
N GLU A 431 4.33 24.53 11.73
CA GLU A 431 4.88 24.75 10.40
C GLU A 431 5.18 26.22 10.13
N ASN A 432 4.28 27.12 10.54
CA ASN A 432 4.51 28.56 10.48
C ASN A 432 5.69 28.99 11.35
N ARG A 433 5.84 28.41 12.57
CA ARG A 433 6.97 28.66 13.46
C ARG A 433 8.30 28.20 12.84
N LEU A 434 8.29 27.07 12.14
CA LEU A 434 9.47 26.49 11.49
C LEU A 434 9.77 27.10 10.11
N GLY A 435 8.81 27.77 9.48
CA GLY A 435 8.88 28.25 8.10
C GLY A 435 8.96 27.12 7.06
N ARG A 436 8.56 25.91 7.42
CA ARG A 436 8.55 24.71 6.55
C ARG A 436 7.57 23.66 7.07
N SER A 437 7.16 22.76 6.18
CA SER A 437 6.33 21.60 6.58
C SER A 437 7.04 20.67 7.56
N LEU A 438 6.25 20.05 8.42
CA LEU A 438 6.74 19.02 9.34
C LEU A 438 7.19 17.78 8.57
N PRO A 439 8.27 17.13 8.98
CA PRO A 439 8.69 15.85 8.40
C PRO A 439 7.61 14.78 8.57
N ILE A 440 7.46 13.89 7.58
CA ILE A 440 6.44 12.83 7.60
C ILE A 440 6.49 11.97 8.87
N ASN A 441 7.67 11.63 9.38
CA ASN A 441 7.81 10.87 10.62
C ASN A 441 7.23 11.61 11.84
N SER A 442 7.33 12.94 11.88
CA SER A 442 6.70 13.77 12.93
C SER A 442 5.18 13.71 12.81
N LEU A 443 4.65 13.86 11.59
CA LEU A 443 3.22 13.79 11.31
C LEU A 443 2.63 12.43 11.67
N LEU A 444 3.30 11.32 11.29
CA LEU A 444 2.87 9.95 11.64
C LEU A 444 2.80 9.73 13.15
N ILE A 445 3.81 10.19 13.89
CA ILE A 445 3.83 10.06 15.35
C ILE A 445 2.72 10.89 16.00
N LEU A 446 2.51 12.13 15.54
CA LEU A 446 1.42 12.97 16.04
C LEU A 446 0.05 12.36 15.74
N SER A 447 -0.17 11.81 14.54
CA SER A 447 -1.39 11.11 14.16
C SER A 447 -1.61 9.84 15.00
N ALA A 448 -0.57 9.06 15.28
CA ALA A 448 -0.64 7.90 16.15
C ALA A 448 -1.05 8.28 17.59
N LEU A 449 -0.47 9.35 18.14
CA LEU A 449 -0.83 9.87 19.46
C LEU A 449 -2.23 10.49 19.49
N GLN A 450 -2.70 11.07 18.38
CA GLN A 450 -4.08 11.55 18.26
C GLN A 450 -5.09 10.40 18.35
N SER A 451 -4.84 9.32 17.61
CA SER A 451 -5.77 8.17 17.53
C SER A 451 -5.74 7.28 18.79
N GLN A 452 -4.56 6.98 19.32
CA GLN A 452 -4.39 6.05 20.44
C GLN A 452 -4.18 6.73 21.80
N ARG A 453 -4.10 8.06 21.82
CA ARG A 453 -3.99 8.95 22.98
C ARG A 453 -2.74 8.77 23.85
N ARG A 454 -2.24 7.55 24.04
CA ARG A 454 -1.13 7.24 24.95
C ARG A 454 -0.30 6.10 24.37
N LEU A 455 1.00 6.32 24.10
CA LEU A 455 1.88 5.31 23.54
C LEU A 455 3.28 5.40 24.18
N THR A 456 3.93 4.25 24.32
CA THR A 456 5.37 4.12 24.59
C THR A 456 6.19 4.24 23.30
N ILE A 457 7.53 4.36 23.39
CA ILE A 457 8.40 4.41 22.19
C ILE A 457 8.28 3.13 21.36
N ALA A 458 8.19 1.95 21.98
CA ALA A 458 8.05 0.69 21.29
C ALA A 458 6.71 0.62 20.50
N GLU A 459 5.60 1.02 21.14
CA GLU A 459 4.29 1.08 20.48
C GLU A 459 4.25 2.13 19.36
N ILE A 460 4.87 3.30 19.56
CA ILE A 460 5.02 4.30 18.48
C ILE A 460 5.79 3.70 17.30
N ALA A 461 6.91 3.03 17.56
CA ALA A 461 7.73 2.41 16.54
C ALA A 461 6.95 1.35 15.76
N GLU A 462 6.15 0.54 16.44
CA GLU A 462 5.31 -0.50 15.85
C GLU A 462 4.18 0.10 14.99
N VAL A 463 3.38 1.01 15.56
CA VAL A 463 2.21 1.60 14.87
C VAL A 463 2.62 2.47 13.67
N THR A 464 3.73 3.20 13.78
CA THR A 464 4.21 4.07 12.70
C THR A 464 5.15 3.38 11.72
N ASN A 465 5.55 2.13 12.02
CA ASN A 465 6.58 1.40 11.27
C ASN A 465 7.91 2.16 11.13
N ILE A 466 8.25 2.98 12.12
CA ILE A 466 9.51 3.73 12.21
C ILE A 466 10.43 2.98 13.17
N GLY A 467 11.69 2.78 12.80
CA GLY A 467 12.65 2.14 13.71
C GLY A 467 12.74 2.85 15.08
N GLU A 468 12.79 2.09 16.18
CA GLU A 468 12.66 2.59 17.56
C GLU A 468 13.64 3.74 17.90
N ILE A 469 14.90 3.65 17.43
CA ILE A 469 15.91 4.70 17.63
C ILE A 469 15.47 6.01 16.95
N ARG A 470 14.95 5.91 15.73
CA ARG A 470 14.46 7.08 14.98
C ARG A 470 13.18 7.64 15.59
N ALA A 471 12.24 6.77 15.99
CA ALA A 471 11.01 7.18 16.68
C ALA A 471 11.33 7.97 17.95
N LYS A 472 12.27 7.49 18.78
CA LYS A 472 12.74 8.19 19.98
C LYS A 472 13.30 9.57 19.67
N ALA A 473 14.19 9.68 18.68
CA ALA A 473 14.78 10.98 18.30
C ALA A 473 13.74 11.98 17.78
N VAL A 474 12.70 11.50 17.06
CA VAL A 474 11.62 12.36 16.58
C VAL A 474 10.72 12.80 17.74
N VAL A 475 10.33 11.87 18.62
CA VAL A 475 9.51 12.17 19.81
C VAL A 475 10.18 13.19 20.72
N GLU A 476 11.50 13.07 20.96
CA GLU A 476 12.25 14.03 21.78
C GLU A 476 12.15 15.45 21.19
N LYS A 477 12.27 15.62 19.88
CA LYS A 477 12.07 16.92 19.19
C LYS A 477 10.64 17.43 19.32
N LEU A 478 9.63 16.55 19.26
CA LEU A 478 8.23 16.92 19.43
C LEU A 478 7.94 17.36 20.88
N VAL A 479 8.60 16.76 21.87
CA VAL A 479 8.54 17.17 23.28
C VAL A 479 9.20 18.55 23.46
N GLU A 480 10.38 18.76 22.88
CA GLU A 480 11.06 20.08 22.89
C GLU A 480 10.22 21.18 22.24
N ALA A 481 9.50 20.84 21.17
CA ALA A 481 8.56 21.75 20.51
C ALA A 481 7.26 22.00 21.31
N GLY A 482 7.03 21.24 22.39
CA GLY A 482 5.83 21.33 23.23
C GLY A 482 4.57 20.78 22.57
N LEU A 483 4.70 19.95 21.52
CA LEU A 483 3.59 19.27 20.83
C LEU A 483 3.21 17.94 21.50
N VAL A 484 4.16 17.33 22.20
CA VAL A 484 4.02 16.06 22.91
C VAL A 484 4.45 16.23 24.36
N ASP A 485 3.67 15.71 25.29
CA ASP A 485 4.01 15.62 26.70
C ASP A 485 4.50 14.22 27.04
N ALA A 486 5.57 14.12 27.83
CA ALA A 486 6.12 12.86 28.30
C ALA A 486 5.79 12.66 29.77
N SER A 487 5.32 11.47 30.15
CA SER A 487 4.99 11.12 31.53
C SER A 487 5.54 9.74 31.90
N GLY A 488 5.83 9.52 33.19
CA GLY A 488 6.44 8.30 33.68
C GLY A 488 7.97 8.26 33.56
N ASN A 489 8.59 7.24 34.16
CA ASN A 489 10.05 7.11 34.23
C ASN A 489 10.53 5.79 33.56
N ASN A 490 11.70 5.85 32.94
CA ASN A 490 12.38 4.68 32.33
C ASN A 490 11.48 3.89 31.37
N LYS A 491 11.38 2.57 31.54
CA LYS A 491 10.59 1.65 30.69
C LYS A 491 9.08 1.92 30.72
N ALA A 492 8.56 2.61 31.73
CA ALA A 492 7.15 2.97 31.85
C ALA A 492 6.85 4.39 31.32
N ARG A 493 7.82 5.02 30.62
CA ARG A 493 7.64 6.34 30.01
C ARG A 493 6.71 6.22 28.81
N PHE A 494 5.66 7.04 28.82
CA PHE A 494 4.70 7.14 27.74
C PHE A 494 4.56 8.60 27.26
N TYR A 495 3.99 8.75 26.09
CA TYR A 495 3.84 10.01 25.39
C TYR A 495 2.37 10.24 25.05
N ILE A 496 1.94 11.49 25.11
CA ILE A 496 0.60 11.94 24.75
C ILE A 496 0.71 13.24 23.95
N LEU A 497 -0.29 13.57 23.15
CA LEU A 497 -0.38 14.91 22.58
C LEU A 497 -0.46 15.94 23.71
N SER A 498 0.21 17.08 23.55
CA SER A 498 0.21 18.12 24.58
C SER A 498 -1.21 18.59 24.86
N SER A 499 -1.54 18.69 26.14
CA SER A 499 -2.84 19.16 26.61
C SER A 499 -3.19 20.57 26.14
N LYS A 500 -2.20 21.36 25.72
CA LYS A 500 -2.39 22.69 25.14
C LYS A 500 -3.15 22.66 23.82
N VAL A 501 -3.07 21.55 23.07
CA VAL A 501 -3.74 21.40 21.76
C VAL A 501 -5.27 21.50 21.89
N TYR A 502 -5.85 20.89 22.91
CA TYR A 502 -7.31 20.79 23.07
C TYR A 502 -7.89 21.75 24.12
N LYS A 503 -7.10 22.25 25.07
CA LYS A 503 -7.58 23.22 26.10
C LYS A 503 -8.18 24.48 25.52
N GLU A 504 -7.62 25.01 24.45
CA GLU A 504 -8.14 26.22 23.76
C GLU A 504 -9.50 25.96 23.08
N GLN A 505 -9.74 24.71 22.66
CA GLN A 505 -11.02 24.30 22.07
C GLN A 505 -12.12 24.10 23.12
N GLU A 506 -11.80 23.49 24.25
CA GLU A 506 -12.72 23.32 25.36
C GLU A 506 -13.16 24.68 25.91
N LEU A 507 -12.23 25.63 26.09
CA LEU A 507 -12.54 27.00 26.49
C LEU A 507 -13.45 27.72 25.49
N LYS A 508 -13.16 27.63 24.17
CA LYS A 508 -14.00 28.25 23.13
C LYS A 508 -15.37 27.59 22.99
N GLN A 509 -15.47 26.26 23.17
CA GLN A 509 -16.76 25.57 23.20
C GLN A 509 -17.59 25.97 24.43
N LEU A 510 -16.94 26.12 25.59
CA LEU A 510 -17.59 26.59 26.82
C LEU A 510 -18.07 28.04 26.65
N GLU A 511 -17.25 28.94 26.09
CA GLU A 511 -17.61 30.33 25.76
C GLU A 511 -18.78 30.39 24.77
N LYS A 512 -18.77 29.54 23.74
CA LYS A 512 -19.84 29.48 22.74
C LYS A 512 -21.15 28.93 23.34
N GLN A 513 -21.06 27.94 24.23
CA GLN A 513 -22.22 27.43 24.98
C GLN A 513 -22.76 28.48 25.94
N MET A 514 -21.90 29.19 26.66
CA MET A 514 -22.31 30.29 27.54
C MET A 514 -22.97 31.44 26.75
N ALA A 515 -22.41 31.81 25.59
CA ALA A 515 -23.00 32.82 24.73
C ALA A 515 -24.37 32.40 24.18
N MET A 516 -24.53 31.14 23.77
CA MET A 516 -25.83 30.58 23.36
C MET A 516 -26.83 30.56 24.51
N GLN A 517 -26.43 30.18 25.70
CA GLN A 517 -27.30 30.20 26.88
C GLN A 517 -27.72 31.61 27.25
N GLN A 518 -26.81 32.61 27.16
CA GLN A 518 -27.14 34.01 27.37
C GLN A 518 -28.13 34.55 26.30
N GLN A 519 -27.90 34.21 25.01
CA GLN A 519 -28.85 34.59 23.94
C GLN A 519 -30.21 33.95 24.15
N GLN A 520 -30.26 32.66 24.58
CA GLN A 520 -31.52 31.98 24.88
C GLN A 520 -32.23 32.60 26.09
N ALA A 521 -31.50 33.00 27.13
CA ALA A 521 -32.04 33.68 28.30
C ALA A 521 -32.60 35.07 27.94
N VAL A 522 -31.89 35.86 27.11
CA VAL A 522 -32.34 37.14 26.61
C VAL A 522 -33.62 36.96 25.73
N PHE A 523 -33.62 35.99 24.83
CA PHE A 523 -34.78 35.66 24.02
C PHE A 523 -36.00 35.25 24.84
N ASN A 524 -35.80 34.43 25.88
CA ASN A 524 -36.85 34.02 26.81
C ASN A 524 -37.38 35.20 27.65
N ALA A 525 -36.49 36.13 28.08
CA ALA A 525 -36.90 37.33 28.81
C ALA A 525 -37.75 38.28 27.92
N ILE A 526 -37.32 38.51 26.68
CA ILE A 526 -38.08 39.33 25.69
C ILE A 526 -39.44 38.67 25.40
N THR A 527 -39.49 37.33 25.29
CA THR A 527 -40.78 36.63 25.06
C THR A 527 -41.70 36.69 26.27
N ALA A 528 -41.15 36.71 27.51
CA ALA A 528 -41.94 36.90 28.72
C ALA A 528 -42.50 38.33 28.84
N GLU A 529 -41.69 39.36 28.57
CA GLU A 529 -42.15 40.76 28.54
C GLU A 529 -43.22 40.98 27.48
N HIS A 530 -43.12 40.39 26.30
CA HIS A 530 -44.16 40.44 25.27
C HIS A 530 -45.44 39.71 25.68
N ARG A 531 -45.38 38.61 26.41
CA ARG A 531 -46.55 37.93 26.97
C ARG A 531 -47.24 38.79 28.03
N ASP A 532 -46.47 39.42 28.93
CA ASP A 532 -47.03 40.26 29.99
C ASP A 532 -47.66 41.52 29.39
N ALA A 533 -47.06 42.09 28.33
CA ALA A 533 -47.66 43.22 27.60
C ALA A 533 -48.98 42.85 26.86
N ILE A 534 -49.09 41.64 26.35
CA ILE A 534 -50.30 41.13 25.70
C ILE A 534 -51.41 40.81 26.70
N MET A 535 -51.04 40.37 27.90
CA MET A 535 -52.01 40.05 28.97
C MET A 535 -52.52 41.30 29.71
N THR A 536 -51.91 42.47 29.52
CA THR A 536 -52.27 43.76 30.13
C THR A 536 -53.09 44.63 29.19
N LEU A 537 -53.25 44.24 27.93
CA LEU A 537 -54.20 44.81 26.94
C LEU A 537 -55.52 44.01 26.89
#